data_d2baf0d673f0cdced76a0fce8e5a74e5
#
_entry.id   d2baf0d673f0cdced76a0fce8e5a74e5
#
_cell.length_a   1.000
_cell.length_b   1.000
_cell.length_c   1.000
_cell.angle_alpha   90.00
_cell.angle_beta   90.00
_cell.angle_gamma   90.00
#
_symmetry.space_group_name_H-M   'P 1'
#
loop_
_entity.id
_entity.type
_entity.pdbx_description
1 polymer ?
#
loop_
_entity_poly.entity_id
_entity_poly.type
_entity_poly.pdbx_seq_one_letter_code
_entity_poly.pdbx_strand_id
1 'polypeptide(L)'
;MNTKTDIGYISGCQVCRSPKLTTVLRYGNQPIVQAYLTKKQLNQPETTFPLNLVYCQACGLLQLDYIVDPQIVFPKNYPYRTGLTNMLIRNFRALADKVTPEYNLKLKDLVIDIGSNDGSLLKGFKEKGLRVLGVEPTDAAKDANKNGIPTIQEFFDKNIAKKIINKHGRAKLITATNVFAHINNASDLAKNIYSLLDKNGVFISESQYFLDTFEKTELDCVYHEHIRFYTLKPLIKLLSNAGFTIVDAERISAAGGSIRVFAMKGKRPQAKRVKDLVRKEEKAGLYNIKKLKTFSEKAIQAKRELISLVSECAQKGTVVGLGSPARANTLLGFTHIDKDLIAYLGEKSGSPKIGLLTPGTHIPVVDEKKIFQEQPEYVLVLSWHIGEELVKKIKQLGYKGKFILPLPKPRIISN
;
A
#
# COMPACT_ATOMS: atom_id res chain seq x y z
N MET A 1 -11.32 13.10 25.76
CA MET A 1 -12.12 13.14 24.53
C MET A 1 -12.08 11.75 23.92
N ASN A 2 -13.23 11.07 23.92
CA ASN A 2 -13.36 9.76 23.26
C ASN A 2 -13.15 9.97 21.75
N THR A 3 -12.01 9.51 21.24
CA THR A 3 -11.75 9.42 19.81
C THR A 3 -12.54 8.22 19.28
N LYS A 4 -13.86 8.40 19.01
CA LYS A 4 -14.57 7.48 18.12
C LYS A 4 -13.74 7.43 16.84
N THR A 5 -13.33 6.23 16.43
CA THR A 5 -12.80 5.97 15.09
C THR A 5 -13.81 6.55 14.11
N ASP A 6 -13.37 7.50 13.28
CA ASP A 6 -14.21 8.08 12.23
C ASP A 6 -14.47 7.00 11.18
N ILE A 7 -15.50 6.16 11.39
CA ILE A 7 -16.03 5.23 10.37
C ILE A 7 -17.12 6.00 9.62
N GLY A 8 -17.15 5.87 8.29
CA GLY A 8 -18.04 6.64 7.43
C GLY A 8 -17.36 7.89 6.88
N TYR A 9 -18.15 8.88 6.52
CA TYR A 9 -17.63 10.16 6.01
C TYR A 9 -16.89 10.94 7.10
N ILE A 10 -15.69 11.42 6.77
CA ILE A 10 -14.90 12.25 7.68
C ILE A 10 -15.43 13.69 7.71
N SER A 11 -15.48 14.30 8.90
CA SER A 11 -15.85 15.70 9.09
C SER A 11 -14.68 16.68 8.89
N GLY A 12 -13.45 16.18 8.81
CA GLY A 12 -12.24 16.99 8.65
C GLY A 12 -10.99 16.16 8.38
N CYS A 13 -9.90 16.84 8.12
CA CYS A 13 -8.63 16.23 7.79
C CYS A 13 -8.15 15.27 8.91
N GLN A 14 -7.74 14.08 8.52
CA GLN A 14 -7.28 13.03 9.44
C GLN A 14 -5.98 13.38 10.18
N VAL A 15 -5.23 14.41 9.74
CA VAL A 15 -3.98 14.87 10.38
C VAL A 15 -4.16 16.20 11.12
N CYS A 16 -4.74 17.24 10.49
CA CYS A 16 -4.81 18.58 11.09
C CYS A 16 -6.22 18.97 11.54
N ARG A 17 -7.22 18.12 11.32
CA ARG A 17 -8.64 18.33 11.68
C ARG A 17 -9.34 19.49 10.95
N SER A 18 -8.69 20.13 10.00
CA SER A 18 -9.30 21.20 9.19
C SER A 18 -10.48 20.65 8.36
N PRO A 19 -11.63 21.34 8.34
CA PRO A 19 -12.77 20.97 7.51
C PRO A 19 -12.58 21.36 6.02
N LYS A 20 -11.52 22.09 5.68
CA LYS A 20 -11.26 22.58 4.32
C LYS A 20 -10.72 21.44 3.43
N LEU A 21 -11.61 20.54 3.02
CA LEU A 21 -11.32 19.41 2.13
C LEU A 21 -11.86 19.72 0.72
N THR A 22 -11.08 19.37 -0.30
CA THR A 22 -11.47 19.53 -1.71
C THR A 22 -11.29 18.23 -2.45
N THR A 23 -12.32 17.77 -3.15
CA THR A 23 -12.25 16.55 -3.96
C THR A 23 -11.25 16.72 -5.10
N VAL A 24 -10.36 15.73 -5.24
CA VAL A 24 -9.40 15.61 -6.34
C VAL A 24 -9.91 14.64 -7.40
N LEU A 25 -10.30 13.42 -6.99
CA LEU A 25 -10.79 12.39 -7.91
C LEU A 25 -11.89 11.56 -7.25
N ARG A 26 -12.96 11.26 -7.98
CA ARG A 26 -14.01 10.34 -7.58
C ARG A 26 -13.90 9.04 -8.35
N TYR A 27 -13.88 7.93 -7.63
CA TYR A 27 -13.89 6.58 -8.20
C TYR A 27 -15.29 5.97 -8.21
N GLY A 28 -16.28 6.63 -7.57
CA GLY A 28 -17.61 6.07 -7.33
C GLY A 28 -17.63 5.11 -6.13
N ASN A 29 -18.65 4.28 -6.07
CA ASN A 29 -18.71 3.19 -5.09
C ASN A 29 -17.89 2.01 -5.60
N GLN A 30 -16.98 1.51 -4.76
CA GLN A 30 -16.09 0.40 -5.10
C GLN A 30 -16.17 -0.68 -4.01
N PRO A 31 -16.05 -1.96 -4.36
CA PRO A 31 -15.90 -3.02 -3.37
C PRO A 31 -14.51 -2.94 -2.70
N ILE A 32 -14.34 -3.66 -1.60
CA ILE A 32 -13.02 -3.84 -0.99
C ILE A 32 -12.15 -4.69 -1.92
N VAL A 33 -10.97 -4.17 -2.29
CA VAL A 33 -10.09 -4.75 -3.33
C VAL A 33 -9.60 -6.18 -3.03
N GLN A 34 -9.63 -6.63 -1.78
CA GLN A 34 -9.26 -7.99 -1.38
C GLN A 34 -10.46 -8.89 -1.05
N ALA A 35 -11.69 -8.40 -1.23
CA ALA A 35 -12.91 -9.17 -0.99
C ALA A 35 -13.28 -10.05 -2.19
N TYR A 36 -12.38 -10.97 -2.56
CA TYR A 36 -12.61 -11.92 -3.65
C TYR A 36 -13.84 -12.79 -3.37
N LEU A 37 -14.61 -13.10 -4.41
CA LEU A 37 -15.88 -13.81 -4.32
C LEU A 37 -15.74 -15.29 -4.69
N THR A 38 -16.48 -16.13 -4.04
CA THR A 38 -16.76 -17.49 -4.50
C THR A 38 -17.90 -17.45 -5.54
N LYS A 39 -18.02 -18.47 -6.39
CA LYS A 39 -19.14 -18.59 -7.35
C LYS A 39 -20.52 -18.51 -6.68
N LYS A 40 -20.67 -19.02 -5.45
CA LYS A 40 -21.94 -18.96 -4.71
C LYS A 40 -22.33 -17.54 -4.31
N GLN A 41 -21.36 -16.67 -4.05
CA GLN A 41 -21.58 -15.27 -3.66
C GLN A 41 -22.03 -14.37 -4.82
N LEU A 42 -21.88 -14.78 -6.08
CA LEU A 42 -22.37 -14.01 -7.22
C LEU A 42 -23.89 -13.81 -7.22
N ASN A 43 -24.64 -14.66 -6.53
CA ASN A 43 -26.10 -14.55 -6.38
C ASN A 43 -26.52 -13.65 -5.19
N GLN A 44 -25.56 -12.97 -4.53
CA GLN A 44 -25.79 -12.08 -3.41
C GLN A 44 -25.40 -10.65 -3.77
N PRO A 45 -26.04 -9.62 -3.18
CA PRO A 45 -25.60 -8.25 -3.33
C PRO A 45 -24.16 -8.07 -2.87
N GLU A 46 -23.32 -7.41 -3.65
CA GLU A 46 -21.94 -7.09 -3.27
C GLU A 46 -21.89 -5.75 -2.55
N THR A 47 -21.22 -5.73 -1.39
CA THR A 47 -21.07 -4.51 -0.61
C THR A 47 -20.02 -3.59 -1.24
N THR A 48 -20.40 -2.34 -1.50
CA THR A 48 -19.53 -1.30 -2.03
C THR A 48 -19.51 -0.09 -1.11
N PHE A 49 -18.43 0.68 -1.17
CA PHE A 49 -18.23 1.87 -0.35
C PHE A 49 -17.77 3.04 -1.22
N PRO A 50 -18.11 4.30 -0.83
CA PRO A 50 -17.58 5.48 -1.51
C PRO A 50 -16.06 5.50 -1.54
N LEU A 51 -15.48 5.80 -2.70
CA LEU A 51 -14.03 5.93 -2.87
C LEU A 51 -13.73 7.28 -3.54
N ASN A 52 -13.38 8.28 -2.73
CA ASN A 52 -13.04 9.61 -3.20
C ASN A 52 -11.70 10.04 -2.62
N LEU A 53 -10.82 10.53 -3.49
CA LEU A 53 -9.57 11.16 -3.08
C LEU A 53 -9.82 12.65 -2.84
N VAL A 54 -9.56 13.11 -1.61
CA VAL A 54 -9.70 14.51 -1.22
C VAL A 54 -8.38 15.09 -0.73
N TYR A 55 -8.21 16.40 -0.94
CA TYR A 55 -7.05 17.19 -0.55
C TYR A 55 -7.38 18.13 0.60
N CYS A 56 -6.58 18.14 1.64
CA CYS A 56 -6.67 19.11 2.72
C CYS A 56 -5.89 20.39 2.37
N GLN A 57 -6.62 21.51 2.21
CA GLN A 57 -6.02 22.81 1.89
C GLN A 57 -5.12 23.37 3.00
N ALA A 58 -5.29 22.91 4.25
CA ALA A 58 -4.54 23.41 5.39
C ALA A 58 -3.19 22.75 5.61
N CYS A 59 -3.05 21.42 5.37
CA CYS A 59 -1.79 20.72 5.62
C CYS A 59 -1.25 19.96 4.41
N GLY A 60 -1.97 19.93 3.30
CA GLY A 60 -1.51 19.27 2.08
C GLY A 60 -1.74 17.75 2.04
N LEU A 61 -2.46 17.17 3.02
CA LEU A 61 -2.74 15.74 3.03
C LEU A 61 -3.74 15.38 1.93
N LEU A 62 -3.40 14.35 1.15
CA LEU A 62 -4.34 13.61 0.32
C LEU A 62 -4.85 12.39 1.10
N GLN A 63 -6.16 12.15 1.08
CA GLN A 63 -6.81 11.14 1.91
C GLN A 63 -8.15 10.73 1.31
N LEU A 64 -8.70 9.60 1.78
CA LEU A 64 -10.08 9.26 1.50
C LEU A 64 -11.03 10.09 2.39
N ASP A 65 -12.19 10.44 1.84
CA ASP A 65 -13.25 11.11 2.60
C ASP A 65 -14.23 10.15 3.30
N TYR A 66 -14.11 8.85 2.99
CA TYR A 66 -14.91 7.79 3.61
C TYR A 66 -13.99 6.71 4.17
N ILE A 67 -14.19 6.36 5.43
CA ILE A 67 -13.41 5.34 6.14
C ILE A 67 -14.28 4.10 6.36
N VAL A 68 -13.87 2.99 5.79
CA VAL A 68 -14.50 1.68 6.02
C VAL A 68 -14.02 1.10 7.35
N ASP A 69 -14.88 0.33 8.02
CA ASP A 69 -14.50 -0.37 9.25
C ASP A 69 -13.26 -1.23 9.01
N PRO A 70 -12.19 -1.08 9.81
CA PRO A 70 -10.96 -1.86 9.66
C PRO A 70 -11.18 -3.38 9.71
N GLN A 71 -12.21 -3.86 10.41
CA GLN A 71 -12.51 -5.30 10.47
C GLN A 71 -13.05 -5.85 9.14
N ILE A 72 -13.69 -4.99 8.33
CA ILE A 72 -14.12 -5.33 6.97
C ILE A 72 -12.92 -5.30 6.01
N VAL A 73 -12.05 -4.29 6.16
CA VAL A 73 -10.89 -4.09 5.28
C VAL A 73 -9.79 -5.12 5.54
N PHE A 74 -9.55 -5.42 6.82
CA PHE A 74 -8.51 -6.37 7.29
C PHE A 74 -9.14 -7.51 8.11
N PRO A 75 -9.89 -8.42 7.47
CA PRO A 75 -10.45 -9.58 8.16
C PRO A 75 -9.32 -10.50 8.64
N LYS A 76 -9.62 -11.36 9.64
CA LYS A 76 -8.60 -12.29 10.19
C LYS A 76 -7.91 -13.14 9.12
N ASN A 77 -8.68 -13.62 8.12
CA ASN A 77 -8.19 -14.41 7.00
C ASN A 77 -7.65 -13.57 5.83
N TYR A 78 -7.18 -12.34 6.11
CA TYR A 78 -6.62 -11.45 5.08
C TYR A 78 -5.54 -12.16 4.25
N PRO A 79 -5.68 -12.18 2.89
CA PRO A 79 -4.91 -13.11 2.05
C PRO A 79 -3.46 -12.68 1.78
N TYR A 80 -3.11 -11.42 2.06
CA TYR A 80 -1.80 -10.88 1.73
C TYR A 80 -0.69 -11.42 2.64
N ARG A 81 0.43 -11.85 2.03
CA ARG A 81 1.66 -12.27 2.71
C ARG A 81 2.85 -11.60 2.05
N THR A 82 3.61 -10.85 2.83
CA THR A 82 4.77 -10.09 2.36
C THR A 82 5.87 -10.99 1.81
N GLY A 83 6.09 -12.14 2.43
CA GLY A 83 7.12 -13.12 2.04
C GLY A 83 6.93 -13.71 0.65
N LEU A 84 5.78 -13.53 0.00
CA LEU A 84 5.55 -13.96 -1.37
C LEU A 84 6.18 -13.01 -2.43
N THR A 85 6.67 -11.84 -2.00
CA THR A 85 7.18 -10.79 -2.90
C THR A 85 8.68 -10.59 -2.72
N ASN A 86 9.50 -11.19 -3.60
CA ASN A 86 10.97 -11.12 -3.54
C ASN A 86 11.52 -9.69 -3.50
N MET A 87 10.90 -8.74 -4.18
CA MET A 87 11.29 -7.34 -4.16
C MET A 87 11.18 -6.75 -2.74
N LEU A 88 10.09 -7.03 -2.02
CA LEU A 88 9.91 -6.56 -0.64
C LEU A 88 10.90 -7.23 0.32
N ILE A 89 11.17 -8.52 0.16
CA ILE A 89 12.20 -9.22 0.96
C ILE A 89 13.56 -8.55 0.79
N ARG A 90 13.96 -8.23 -0.45
CA ARG A 90 15.21 -7.51 -0.71
C ARG A 90 15.22 -6.12 -0.09
N ASN A 91 14.13 -5.37 -0.21
CA ASN A 91 13.98 -4.04 0.39
C ASN A 91 14.12 -4.09 1.92
N PHE A 92 13.51 -5.08 2.56
CA PHE A 92 13.55 -5.25 4.02
C PHE A 92 14.92 -5.68 4.53
N ARG A 93 15.62 -6.57 3.81
CA ARG A 93 17.01 -6.91 4.13
C ARG A 93 17.91 -5.70 4.03
N ALA A 94 17.82 -4.95 2.91
CA ALA A 94 18.58 -3.73 2.74
C ALA A 94 18.29 -2.68 3.84
N LEU A 95 17.04 -2.58 4.29
CA LEU A 95 16.70 -1.73 5.44
C LEU A 95 17.40 -2.20 6.71
N ALA A 96 17.31 -3.48 7.06
CA ALA A 96 17.96 -4.03 8.25
C ALA A 96 19.50 -3.89 8.19
N ASP A 97 20.11 -4.10 7.02
CA ASP A 97 21.55 -3.93 6.81
C ASP A 97 22.00 -2.49 7.00
N LYS A 98 21.21 -1.54 6.52
CA LYS A 98 21.49 -0.10 6.63
C LYS A 98 21.35 0.40 8.07
N VAL A 99 20.19 0.15 8.70
CA VAL A 99 19.85 0.82 9.95
C VAL A 99 20.54 0.23 11.17
N THR A 100 20.93 -1.05 11.13
CA THR A 100 21.63 -1.69 12.25
C THR A 100 22.94 -0.97 12.62
N PRO A 101 23.87 -0.71 11.70
CA PRO A 101 25.07 0.07 12.00
C PRO A 101 24.78 1.58 12.13
N GLU A 102 23.91 2.16 11.31
CA GLU A 102 23.64 3.61 11.29
C GLU A 102 23.11 4.11 12.65
N TYR A 103 22.23 3.33 13.29
CA TYR A 103 21.68 3.64 14.62
C TYR A 103 22.35 2.88 15.76
N ASN A 104 23.51 2.27 15.50
CA ASN A 104 24.34 1.55 16.47
C ASN A 104 23.53 0.55 17.31
N LEU A 105 22.63 -0.21 16.67
CA LEU A 105 21.83 -1.22 17.33
C LEU A 105 22.72 -2.33 17.86
N LYS A 106 22.54 -2.67 19.13
CA LYS A 106 23.36 -3.68 19.85
C LYS A 106 22.61 -5.00 20.00
N LEU A 107 23.32 -6.08 20.18
CA LEU A 107 22.73 -7.34 20.64
C LEU A 107 21.85 -7.07 21.86
N LYS A 108 20.65 -7.68 21.90
CA LYS A 108 19.61 -7.47 22.93
C LYS A 108 18.79 -6.19 22.79
N ASP A 109 19.11 -5.24 21.92
CA ASP A 109 18.19 -4.14 21.62
C ASP A 109 16.90 -4.69 21.01
N LEU A 110 15.77 -4.11 21.42
CA LEU A 110 14.45 -4.53 20.97
C LEU A 110 14.07 -3.78 19.69
N VAL A 111 13.76 -4.53 18.65
CA VAL A 111 13.17 -4.06 17.40
C VAL A 111 11.72 -4.51 17.33
N ILE A 112 10.81 -3.57 17.11
CA ILE A 112 9.37 -3.85 16.96
C ILE A 112 8.92 -3.45 15.56
N ASP A 113 8.12 -4.32 14.93
CA ASP A 113 7.45 -4.00 13.68
C ASP A 113 5.93 -4.01 13.90
N ILE A 114 5.28 -2.88 13.57
CA ILE A 114 3.84 -2.70 13.68
C ILE A 114 3.21 -2.99 12.32
N GLY A 115 2.23 -3.91 12.29
CA GLY A 115 1.72 -4.51 11.06
C GLY A 115 2.77 -5.43 10.43
N SER A 116 3.37 -6.28 11.26
CA SER A 116 4.54 -7.09 10.89
C SER A 116 4.25 -8.19 9.88
N ASN A 117 2.98 -8.41 9.52
CA ASN A 117 2.54 -9.44 8.60
C ASN A 117 3.15 -10.82 8.97
N ASP A 118 3.78 -11.53 8.04
CA ASP A 118 4.43 -12.83 8.25
C ASP A 118 5.84 -12.75 8.87
N GLY A 119 6.25 -11.59 9.37
CA GLY A 119 7.54 -11.36 10.04
C GLY A 119 8.73 -11.19 9.12
N SER A 120 8.50 -11.05 7.80
CA SER A 120 9.58 -10.97 6.79
C SER A 120 10.60 -9.85 7.07
N LEU A 121 10.17 -8.67 7.53
CA LEU A 121 11.08 -7.58 7.91
C LEU A 121 11.89 -7.93 9.16
N LEU A 122 11.22 -8.44 10.19
CA LEU A 122 11.85 -8.77 11.48
C LEU A 122 12.88 -9.90 11.36
N LYS A 123 12.73 -10.79 10.37
CA LYS A 123 13.69 -11.84 10.10
C LYS A 123 15.09 -11.29 9.84
N GLY A 124 15.22 -10.20 9.07
CA GLY A 124 16.51 -9.57 8.79
C GLY A 124 17.20 -9.01 10.06
N PHE A 125 16.43 -8.48 11.01
CA PHE A 125 16.97 -8.01 12.30
C PHE A 125 17.31 -9.19 13.23
N LYS A 126 16.48 -10.23 13.25
CA LYS A 126 16.74 -11.43 14.05
C LYS A 126 18.03 -12.14 13.62
N GLU A 127 18.28 -12.26 12.32
CA GLU A 127 19.51 -12.83 11.75
C GLU A 127 20.77 -12.06 12.18
N LYS A 128 20.63 -10.79 12.58
CA LYS A 128 21.71 -9.95 13.16
C LYS A 128 21.82 -10.05 14.70
N GLY A 129 21.08 -10.95 15.33
CA GLY A 129 21.11 -11.18 16.78
C GLY A 129 20.32 -10.18 17.62
N LEU A 130 19.47 -9.36 16.99
CA LEU A 130 18.58 -8.42 17.70
C LEU A 130 17.35 -9.12 18.28
N ARG A 131 16.82 -8.62 19.37
CA ARG A 131 15.51 -9.06 19.88
C ARG A 131 14.42 -8.46 19.00
N VAL A 132 13.50 -9.29 18.52
CA VAL A 132 12.43 -8.86 17.61
C VAL A 132 11.06 -9.17 18.19
N LEU A 133 10.08 -8.31 17.90
CA LEU A 133 8.69 -8.51 18.25
C LEU A 133 7.78 -7.90 17.18
N GLY A 134 6.87 -8.70 16.63
CA GLY A 134 5.83 -8.24 15.71
C GLY A 134 4.53 -7.90 16.42
N VAL A 135 3.74 -7.00 15.84
CA VAL A 135 2.32 -6.80 16.18
C VAL A 135 1.52 -6.82 14.90
N GLU A 136 0.61 -7.79 14.74
CA GLU A 136 -0.13 -8.05 13.50
C GLU A 136 -1.54 -8.57 13.83
N PRO A 137 -2.62 -7.91 13.40
CA PRO A 137 -3.98 -8.35 13.77
C PRO A 137 -4.48 -9.56 13.01
N THR A 138 -3.94 -9.86 11.83
CA THR A 138 -4.43 -10.94 10.95
C THR A 138 -3.77 -12.29 11.25
N ASP A 139 -4.24 -13.33 10.56
CA ASP A 139 -3.65 -14.67 10.68
C ASP A 139 -2.22 -14.78 10.13
N ALA A 140 -1.69 -13.74 9.51
CA ALA A 140 -0.27 -13.65 9.16
C ALA A 140 0.64 -13.71 10.42
N ALA A 141 0.14 -13.27 11.58
CA ALA A 141 0.83 -13.43 12.86
C ALA A 141 1.11 -14.90 13.21
N LYS A 142 0.21 -15.82 12.83
CA LYS A 142 0.41 -17.26 13.04
C LYS A 142 1.58 -17.78 12.21
N ASP A 143 1.67 -17.32 10.96
CA ASP A 143 2.78 -17.68 10.06
C ASP A 143 4.10 -17.13 10.58
N ALA A 144 4.12 -15.87 11.06
CA ALA A 144 5.29 -15.27 11.69
C ALA A 144 5.76 -16.08 12.92
N ASN A 145 4.84 -16.41 13.84
CA ASN A 145 5.14 -17.21 15.03
C ASN A 145 5.66 -18.61 14.67
N LYS A 146 5.03 -19.28 13.69
CA LYS A 146 5.49 -20.59 13.18
C LYS A 146 6.92 -20.52 12.60
N ASN A 147 7.26 -19.39 11.97
CA ASN A 147 8.59 -19.12 11.44
C ASN A 147 9.58 -18.58 12.52
N GLY A 148 9.18 -18.63 13.78
CA GLY A 148 10.02 -18.24 14.91
C GLY A 148 10.18 -16.74 15.10
N ILE A 149 9.32 -15.92 14.52
CA ILE A 149 9.27 -14.46 14.76
C ILE A 149 8.16 -14.18 15.78
N PRO A 150 8.50 -13.90 17.06
CA PRO A 150 7.50 -13.60 18.10
C PRO A 150 6.58 -12.47 17.65
N THR A 151 5.27 -12.74 17.57
CA THR A 151 4.28 -11.78 17.08
C THR A 151 3.02 -11.84 17.92
N ILE A 152 2.55 -10.67 18.37
CA ILE A 152 1.28 -10.48 19.09
C ILE A 152 0.18 -10.33 18.04
N GLN A 153 -0.83 -11.22 18.08
CA GLN A 153 -1.96 -11.16 17.13
C GLN A 153 -3.06 -10.23 17.65
N GLU A 154 -2.81 -8.91 17.56
CA GLU A 154 -3.71 -7.85 18.02
C GLU A 154 -3.54 -6.59 17.17
N PHE A 155 -4.57 -5.73 17.10
CA PHE A 155 -4.39 -4.37 16.62
C PHE A 155 -3.51 -3.58 17.59
N PHE A 156 -2.52 -2.84 17.05
CA PHE A 156 -1.64 -2.02 17.88
C PHE A 156 -2.37 -0.79 18.43
N ASP A 157 -2.52 -0.75 19.73
CA ASP A 157 -3.13 0.36 20.48
C ASP A 157 -2.31 0.75 21.72
N LYS A 158 -2.86 1.65 22.54
CA LYS A 158 -2.25 2.09 23.80
C LYS A 158 -2.05 0.94 24.81
N ASN A 159 -2.97 -0.03 24.84
CA ASN A 159 -2.92 -1.14 25.78
C ASN A 159 -1.82 -2.13 25.39
N ILE A 160 -1.72 -2.45 24.08
CA ILE A 160 -0.64 -3.28 23.55
C ILE A 160 0.72 -2.61 23.75
N ALA A 161 0.84 -1.30 23.50
CA ALA A 161 2.07 -0.56 23.79
C ALA A 161 2.49 -0.68 25.25
N LYS A 162 1.55 -0.52 26.21
CA LYS A 162 1.81 -0.70 27.64
C LYS A 162 2.22 -2.13 27.99
N LYS A 163 1.51 -3.14 27.47
CA LYS A 163 1.85 -4.56 27.67
C LYS A 163 3.28 -4.86 27.22
N ILE A 164 3.66 -4.34 26.05
CA ILE A 164 5.02 -4.52 25.50
C ILE A 164 6.06 -3.85 26.41
N ILE A 165 5.82 -2.60 26.83
CA ILE A 165 6.76 -1.88 27.72
C ILE A 165 6.99 -2.67 29.02
N ASN A 166 5.91 -3.16 29.64
CA ASN A 166 6.00 -3.88 30.90
C ASN A 166 6.74 -5.22 30.78
N LYS A 167 6.56 -5.94 29.66
CA LYS A 167 7.13 -7.27 29.47
C LYS A 167 8.51 -7.27 28.80
N HIS A 168 8.75 -6.36 27.86
CA HIS A 168 9.92 -6.37 26.98
C HIS A 168 10.80 -5.13 27.10
N GLY A 169 10.30 -4.06 27.75
CA GLY A 169 10.96 -2.76 27.79
C GLY A 169 10.63 -1.89 26.55
N ARG A 170 11.33 -0.75 26.45
CA ARG A 170 11.20 0.16 25.30
C ARG A 170 12.05 -0.31 24.13
N ALA A 171 11.55 -0.07 22.92
CA ALA A 171 12.24 -0.45 21.70
C ALA A 171 13.30 0.57 21.27
N LYS A 172 14.44 0.10 20.79
CA LYS A 172 15.47 0.93 20.13
C LYS A 172 15.10 1.29 18.70
N LEU A 173 14.40 0.39 18.03
CA LEU A 173 13.87 0.60 16.69
C LEU A 173 12.40 0.18 16.67
N ILE A 174 11.56 1.02 16.09
CA ILE A 174 10.20 0.66 15.73
C ILE A 174 10.04 0.90 14.23
N THR A 175 9.49 -0.07 13.52
CA THR A 175 9.13 0.05 12.11
C THR A 175 7.61 -0.01 11.93
N ALA A 176 7.12 0.67 10.88
CA ALA A 176 5.75 0.55 10.39
C ALA A 176 5.79 0.72 8.87
N THR A 177 5.95 -0.40 8.15
CA THR A 177 6.12 -0.41 6.69
C THR A 177 4.80 -0.73 6.00
N ASN A 178 4.30 0.20 5.19
CA ASN A 178 2.99 0.12 4.52
C ASN A 178 1.81 -0.07 5.51
N VAL A 179 1.90 0.56 6.69
CA VAL A 179 0.90 0.47 7.76
C VAL A 179 0.31 1.83 8.10
N PHE A 180 1.13 2.87 8.11
CA PHE A 180 0.73 4.20 8.57
C PHE A 180 -0.40 4.82 7.72
N ALA A 181 -0.49 4.41 6.45
CA ALA A 181 -1.56 4.80 5.55
C ALA A 181 -2.89 4.08 5.83
N HIS A 182 -2.86 2.95 6.55
CA HIS A 182 -4.00 2.05 6.75
C HIS A 182 -4.73 2.25 8.08
N ILE A 183 -4.08 2.80 9.10
CA ILE A 183 -4.64 2.88 10.46
C ILE A 183 -5.54 4.10 10.61
N ASN A 184 -6.78 3.92 11.07
CA ASN A 184 -7.77 4.98 11.19
C ASN A 184 -7.29 6.19 12.01
N ASN A 185 -6.66 5.97 13.15
CA ASN A 185 -6.15 7.05 14.00
C ASN A 185 -4.62 7.14 13.98
N ALA A 186 -4.07 7.73 12.94
CA ALA A 186 -2.62 7.91 12.78
C ALA A 186 -2.00 8.78 13.90
N SER A 187 -2.76 9.72 14.47
CA SER A 187 -2.26 10.56 15.57
C SER A 187 -2.04 9.76 16.86
N ASP A 188 -2.98 8.88 17.19
CA ASP A 188 -2.84 8.01 18.37
C ASP A 188 -1.79 6.91 18.14
N LEU A 189 -1.71 6.38 16.91
CA LEU A 189 -0.61 5.50 16.53
C LEU A 189 0.74 6.16 16.78
N ALA A 190 0.95 7.39 16.30
CA ALA A 190 2.20 8.13 16.48
C ALA A 190 2.53 8.35 17.97
N LYS A 191 1.53 8.71 18.80
CA LYS A 191 1.70 8.86 20.26
C LYS A 191 2.04 7.53 20.95
N ASN A 192 1.40 6.44 20.55
CA ASN A 192 1.67 5.11 21.12
C ASN A 192 3.07 4.64 20.73
N ILE A 193 3.50 4.86 19.49
CA ILE A 193 4.88 4.62 19.04
C ILE A 193 5.86 5.49 19.87
N TYR A 194 5.55 6.78 20.05
CA TYR A 194 6.38 7.67 20.88
C TYR A 194 6.53 7.11 22.28
N SER A 195 5.47 6.63 22.93
CA SER A 195 5.54 6.06 24.26
C SER A 195 6.40 4.78 24.35
N LEU A 196 6.30 3.93 23.32
CA LEU A 196 6.97 2.63 23.23
C LEU A 196 8.45 2.73 22.85
N LEU A 197 8.84 3.78 22.12
CA LEU A 197 10.20 3.99 21.66
C LEU A 197 11.12 4.39 22.84
N ASP A 198 12.38 3.95 22.82
CA ASP A 198 13.43 4.43 23.72
C ASP A 198 13.73 5.93 23.49
N LYS A 199 14.34 6.61 24.48
CA LYS A 199 14.69 8.04 24.39
C LYS A 199 15.57 8.34 23.18
N ASN A 200 16.50 7.45 22.87
CA ASN A 200 17.43 7.56 21.74
C ASN A 200 17.11 6.57 20.61
N GLY A 201 15.89 6.02 20.62
CA GLY A 201 15.42 5.11 19.59
C GLY A 201 15.02 5.84 18.31
N VAL A 202 14.89 5.10 17.23
CA VAL A 202 14.41 5.58 15.94
C VAL A 202 13.11 4.90 15.54
N PHE A 203 12.19 5.68 15.02
CA PHE A 203 10.98 5.20 14.36
C PHE A 203 11.15 5.33 12.86
N ILE A 204 10.89 4.26 12.13
CA ILE A 204 10.96 4.23 10.66
C ILE A 204 9.57 3.92 10.11
N SER A 205 9.03 4.84 9.33
CA SER A 205 7.79 4.61 8.57
C SER A 205 8.10 4.55 7.08
N GLU A 206 7.52 3.57 6.41
CA GLU A 206 7.52 3.47 4.95
C GLU A 206 6.09 3.44 4.46
N SER A 207 5.77 4.26 3.47
CA SER A 207 4.44 4.32 2.88
C SER A 207 4.55 4.66 1.40
N GLN A 208 3.54 4.29 0.63
CA GLN A 208 3.45 4.72 -0.76
C GLN A 208 3.59 6.24 -0.85
N TYR A 209 4.42 6.70 -1.79
CA TYR A 209 4.76 8.10 -1.96
C TYR A 209 3.87 8.76 -3.00
N PHE A 210 3.07 9.73 -2.59
CA PHE A 210 2.15 10.38 -3.53
C PHE A 210 2.86 11.14 -4.66
N LEU A 211 4.12 11.53 -4.48
CA LEU A 211 4.91 12.11 -5.57
C LEU A 211 5.08 11.11 -6.74
N ASP A 212 5.36 9.83 -6.43
CA ASP A 212 5.43 8.77 -7.46
C ASP A 212 4.07 8.54 -8.11
N THR A 213 3.03 8.43 -7.29
CA THR A 213 1.63 8.29 -7.75
C THR A 213 1.25 9.41 -8.70
N PHE A 214 1.61 10.65 -8.38
CA PHE A 214 1.31 11.83 -9.19
C PHE A 214 2.12 11.86 -10.50
N GLU A 215 3.44 11.63 -10.42
CA GLU A 215 4.35 11.66 -11.58
C GLU A 215 4.01 10.57 -12.59
N LYS A 216 3.63 9.37 -12.12
CA LYS A 216 3.35 8.18 -12.94
C LYS A 216 1.86 7.97 -13.22
N THR A 217 0.99 8.85 -12.73
CA THR A 217 -0.47 8.69 -12.83
C THR A 217 -0.96 7.33 -12.30
N GLU A 218 -0.41 6.89 -11.16
CA GLU A 218 -0.76 5.61 -10.52
C GLU A 218 -2.15 5.70 -9.86
N LEU A 219 -3.19 5.93 -10.67
CA LEU A 219 -4.57 6.08 -10.21
C LEU A 219 -5.10 4.83 -9.47
N ASP A 220 -4.57 3.67 -9.80
CA ASP A 220 -4.94 2.37 -9.25
C ASP A 220 -4.42 2.13 -7.82
N CYS A 221 -3.58 3.03 -7.30
CA CYS A 221 -3.11 2.98 -5.91
C CYS A 221 -4.11 3.52 -4.89
N VAL A 222 -5.25 4.09 -5.34
CA VAL A 222 -6.29 4.64 -4.48
C VAL A 222 -7.36 3.57 -4.23
N TYR A 223 -7.40 3.02 -3.02
CA TYR A 223 -8.38 2.04 -2.56
C TYR A 223 -8.56 2.11 -1.04
N HIS A 224 -9.60 1.48 -0.51
CA HIS A 224 -10.06 1.66 0.87
C HIS A 224 -9.04 1.27 1.95
N GLU A 225 -8.05 0.43 1.63
CA GLU A 225 -6.96 0.11 2.55
C GLU A 225 -6.03 1.30 2.75
N HIS A 226 -5.82 2.14 1.71
CA HIS A 226 -4.98 3.33 1.74
C HIS A 226 -5.83 4.57 2.06
N ILE A 227 -6.11 4.81 3.33
CA ILE A 227 -6.95 5.95 3.72
C ILE A 227 -6.21 7.30 3.70
N ARG A 228 -4.87 7.28 3.60
CA ARG A 228 -4.00 8.47 3.47
C ARG A 228 -2.88 8.24 2.46
N PHE A 229 -2.60 9.28 1.68
CA PHE A 229 -1.54 9.30 0.66
C PHE A 229 -0.52 10.35 1.07
N TYR A 230 0.66 9.89 1.47
CA TYR A 230 1.61 10.76 2.12
C TYR A 230 2.55 11.48 1.15
N THR A 231 2.77 12.76 1.47
CA THR A 231 3.92 13.59 1.13
C THR A 231 4.59 14.03 2.44
N LEU A 232 5.75 14.66 2.38
CA LEU A 232 6.51 14.96 3.60
C LEU A 232 5.84 16.02 4.50
N LYS A 233 5.20 17.07 3.95
CA LYS A 233 4.58 18.11 4.81
C LYS A 233 3.53 17.54 5.78
N PRO A 234 2.53 16.76 5.35
CA PRO A 234 1.58 16.15 6.28
C PRO A 234 2.22 15.11 7.22
N LEU A 235 3.27 14.37 6.78
CA LEU A 235 4.01 13.47 7.66
C LEU A 235 4.78 14.23 8.74
N ILE A 236 5.48 15.32 8.38
CA ILE A 236 6.15 16.20 9.35
C ILE A 236 5.13 16.72 10.36
N LYS A 237 3.96 17.20 9.90
CA LYS A 237 2.91 17.70 10.78
C LYS A 237 2.39 16.62 11.72
N LEU A 238 2.10 15.43 11.20
CA LEU A 238 1.60 14.29 11.96
C LEU A 238 2.58 13.87 13.08
N LEU A 239 3.84 13.67 12.71
CA LEU A 239 4.86 13.17 13.63
C LEU A 239 5.31 14.25 14.62
N SER A 240 5.39 15.52 14.21
CA SER A 240 5.69 16.63 15.12
C SER A 240 4.61 16.82 16.19
N ASN A 241 3.34 16.62 15.86
CA ASN A 241 2.25 16.66 16.83
C ASN A 241 2.36 15.56 17.92
N ALA A 242 3.08 14.47 17.62
CA ALA A 242 3.38 13.40 18.59
C ALA A 242 4.73 13.59 19.30
N GLY A 243 5.48 14.67 19.03
CA GLY A 243 6.77 14.98 19.66
C GLY A 243 7.99 14.46 18.90
N PHE A 244 7.84 13.94 17.70
CA PHE A 244 8.95 13.50 16.84
C PHE A 244 9.50 14.63 15.97
N THR A 245 10.78 14.51 15.62
CA THR A 245 11.39 15.19 14.47
C THR A 245 11.71 14.14 13.41
N ILE A 246 11.28 14.34 12.16
CA ILE A 246 11.79 13.57 11.03
C ILE A 246 13.23 14.02 10.81
N VAL A 247 14.18 13.14 11.15
CA VAL A 247 15.62 13.43 11.03
C VAL A 247 16.12 13.17 9.61
N ASP A 248 15.48 12.26 8.89
CA ASP A 248 15.84 11.92 7.52
C ASP A 248 14.65 11.37 6.73
N ALA A 249 14.76 11.40 5.38
CA ALA A 249 13.75 10.87 4.49
C ALA A 249 14.37 10.38 3.17
N GLU A 250 13.82 9.29 2.63
CA GLU A 250 14.30 8.67 1.38
C GLU A 250 13.14 8.34 0.46
N ARG A 251 13.27 8.71 -0.82
CA ARG A 251 12.42 8.17 -1.89
C ARG A 251 13.03 6.86 -2.37
N ILE A 252 12.28 5.78 -2.32
CA ILE A 252 12.70 4.44 -2.71
C ILE A 252 11.76 3.86 -3.77
N SER A 253 12.25 2.91 -4.57
CA SER A 253 11.47 2.29 -5.66
C SER A 253 10.53 1.18 -5.22
N ALA A 254 10.54 0.79 -3.94
CA ALA A 254 9.67 -0.27 -3.43
C ALA A 254 8.19 0.03 -3.69
N ALA A 255 7.42 -1.00 -4.04
CA ALA A 255 5.98 -0.96 -4.29
C ALA A 255 5.52 0.10 -5.33
N GLY A 256 6.35 0.39 -6.33
CA GLY A 256 6.05 1.41 -7.35
C GLY A 256 6.60 2.81 -7.02
N GLY A 257 6.95 3.05 -5.78
CA GLY A 257 7.52 4.29 -5.23
C GLY A 257 7.02 4.53 -3.83
N SER A 258 7.96 4.58 -2.87
CA SER A 258 7.66 4.80 -1.46
C SER A 258 8.51 5.91 -0.86
N ILE A 259 7.95 6.55 0.17
CA ILE A 259 8.68 7.47 1.06
C ILE A 259 9.00 6.73 2.35
N ARG A 260 10.27 6.67 2.69
CA ARG A 260 10.74 6.17 3.98
C ARG A 260 11.20 7.34 4.81
N VAL A 261 10.68 7.48 6.03
CA VAL A 261 11.05 8.54 6.96
C VAL A 261 11.65 7.95 8.22
N PHE A 262 12.66 8.63 8.75
CA PHE A 262 13.33 8.30 9.99
C PHE A 262 13.00 9.39 11.00
N ALA A 263 12.41 9.03 12.12
CA ALA A 263 11.94 9.98 13.13
C ALA A 263 12.51 9.64 14.52
N MET A 264 12.92 10.65 15.22
CA MET A 264 13.45 10.55 16.59
C MET A 264 12.71 11.49 17.55
N LYS A 265 12.73 11.16 18.83
CA LYS A 265 12.09 11.97 19.87
C LYS A 265 12.74 13.33 20.04
N GLY A 266 11.91 14.35 20.29
CA GLY A 266 12.32 15.73 20.59
C GLY A 266 12.87 16.47 19.39
N LYS A 267 13.47 17.64 19.63
CA LYS A 267 14.12 18.45 18.60
C LYS A 267 15.46 17.81 18.20
N ARG A 268 15.64 17.56 16.92
CA ARG A 268 16.84 16.94 16.35
C ARG A 268 17.25 17.64 15.06
N PRO A 269 18.54 17.64 14.69
CA PRO A 269 18.97 18.05 13.36
C PRO A 269 18.30 17.21 12.26
N GLN A 270 17.99 17.86 11.14
CA GLN A 270 17.42 17.19 9.97
C GLN A 270 18.45 17.11 8.86
N ALA A 271 18.54 15.97 8.19
CA ALA A 271 19.34 15.81 6.98
C ALA A 271 18.84 16.76 5.87
N LYS A 272 19.76 17.24 5.04
CA LYS A 272 19.46 18.12 3.91
C LYS A 272 18.37 17.55 2.99
N ARG A 273 18.39 16.22 2.76
CA ARG A 273 17.45 15.57 1.84
C ARG A 273 15.98 15.67 2.28
N VAL A 274 15.67 15.89 3.56
CA VAL A 274 14.29 16.19 4.00
C VAL A 274 13.80 17.49 3.35
N LYS A 275 14.60 18.55 3.41
CA LYS A 275 14.28 19.83 2.77
C LYS A 275 14.26 19.74 1.25
N ASP A 276 15.19 18.99 0.67
CA ASP A 276 15.29 18.81 -0.78
C ASP A 276 14.07 18.04 -1.33
N LEU A 277 13.59 17.01 -0.63
CA LEU A 277 12.37 16.30 -1.01
C LEU A 277 11.12 17.18 -0.86
N VAL A 278 11.00 17.99 0.20
CA VAL A 278 9.88 18.95 0.34
C VAL A 278 9.88 19.93 -0.83
N ARG A 279 11.04 20.47 -1.21
CA ARG A 279 11.15 21.36 -2.38
C ARG A 279 10.76 20.67 -3.68
N LYS A 280 11.12 19.39 -3.83
CA LYS A 280 10.73 18.59 -5.00
C LYS A 280 9.21 18.42 -5.08
N GLU A 281 8.56 18.13 -3.95
CA GLU A 281 7.09 18.05 -3.86
C GLU A 281 6.41 19.38 -4.21
N GLU A 282 6.96 20.50 -3.70
CA GLU A 282 6.47 21.86 -4.01
C GLU A 282 6.61 22.17 -5.50
N LYS A 283 7.78 21.89 -6.08
CA LYS A 283 8.04 22.08 -7.52
C LYS A 283 7.12 21.23 -8.39
N ALA A 284 6.80 20.01 -7.97
CA ALA A 284 5.83 19.15 -8.63
C ALA A 284 4.38 19.67 -8.52
N GLY A 285 4.12 20.58 -7.56
CA GLY A 285 2.81 21.19 -7.36
C GLY A 285 1.87 20.37 -6.48
N LEU A 286 2.39 19.45 -5.64
CA LEU A 286 1.58 18.58 -4.78
C LEU A 286 0.79 19.33 -3.69
N TYR A 287 1.13 20.59 -3.46
CA TYR A 287 0.44 21.47 -2.51
C TYR A 287 -0.41 22.55 -3.20
N ASN A 288 -0.72 22.34 -4.48
CA ASN A 288 -1.54 23.24 -5.29
C ASN A 288 -2.72 22.47 -5.89
N ILE A 289 -3.95 22.83 -5.47
CA ILE A 289 -5.16 22.15 -5.93
C ILE A 289 -5.35 22.20 -7.45
N LYS A 290 -4.95 23.28 -8.12
CA LYS A 290 -5.03 23.37 -9.59
C LYS A 290 -4.14 22.33 -10.26
N LYS A 291 -2.94 22.07 -9.71
CA LYS A 291 -2.03 21.01 -10.19
C LYS A 291 -2.56 19.61 -9.86
N LEU A 292 -3.15 19.41 -8.69
CA LEU A 292 -3.78 18.12 -8.34
C LEU A 292 -4.98 17.81 -9.25
N LYS A 293 -5.70 18.80 -9.74
CA LYS A 293 -6.76 18.59 -10.75
C LYS A 293 -6.20 18.05 -12.07
N THR A 294 -4.97 18.41 -12.47
CA THR A 294 -4.35 17.82 -13.67
C THR A 294 -4.08 16.32 -13.52
N PHE A 295 -3.84 15.83 -12.29
CA PHE A 295 -3.79 14.39 -12.02
C PHE A 295 -5.15 13.71 -12.28
N SER A 296 -6.23 14.33 -11.82
CA SER A 296 -7.58 13.84 -12.06
C SER A 296 -7.92 13.79 -13.56
N GLU A 297 -7.58 14.84 -14.30
CA GLU A 297 -7.76 14.90 -15.76
C GLU A 297 -7.01 13.78 -16.47
N LYS A 298 -5.73 13.58 -16.12
CA LYS A 298 -4.91 12.48 -16.66
C LYS A 298 -5.47 11.10 -16.30
N ALA A 299 -5.94 10.92 -15.06
CA ALA A 299 -6.55 9.68 -14.62
C ALA A 299 -7.82 9.34 -15.41
N ILE A 300 -8.69 10.34 -15.64
CA ILE A 300 -9.90 10.18 -16.45
C ILE A 300 -9.55 9.90 -17.91
N GLN A 301 -8.53 10.57 -18.46
CA GLN A 301 -8.07 10.32 -19.82
C GLN A 301 -7.52 8.90 -19.96
N ALA A 302 -6.64 8.46 -19.05
CA ALA A 302 -6.11 7.10 -19.03
C ALA A 302 -7.22 6.04 -18.91
N LYS A 303 -8.27 6.30 -18.09
CA LYS A 303 -9.47 5.46 -18.02
C LYS A 303 -10.11 5.28 -19.40
N ARG A 304 -10.40 6.39 -20.10
CA ARG A 304 -11.06 6.35 -21.42
C ARG A 304 -10.23 5.62 -22.47
N GLU A 305 -8.93 5.93 -22.51
CA GLU A 305 -7.98 5.30 -23.44
C GLU A 305 -7.85 3.80 -23.17
N LEU A 306 -7.82 3.38 -21.89
CA LEU A 306 -7.72 1.96 -21.54
C LEU A 306 -8.97 1.17 -21.93
N ILE A 307 -10.16 1.72 -21.67
CA ILE A 307 -11.43 1.09 -22.07
C ILE A 307 -11.46 0.89 -23.58
N SER A 308 -11.15 1.94 -24.37
CA SER A 308 -11.10 1.86 -25.84
C SER A 308 -10.14 0.78 -26.30
N LEU A 309 -8.90 0.82 -25.80
CA LEU A 309 -7.85 -0.12 -26.20
C LEU A 309 -8.21 -1.58 -25.88
N VAL A 310 -8.71 -1.84 -24.66
CA VAL A 310 -9.09 -3.21 -24.26
C VAL A 310 -10.29 -3.71 -25.08
N SER A 311 -11.29 -2.84 -25.32
CA SER A 311 -12.46 -3.18 -26.16
C SER A 311 -12.05 -3.51 -27.59
N GLU A 312 -11.16 -2.72 -28.21
CA GLU A 312 -10.62 -3.00 -29.53
C GLU A 312 -9.83 -4.31 -29.59
N CYS A 313 -9.06 -4.62 -28.55
CA CYS A 313 -8.33 -5.88 -28.44
C CYS A 313 -9.30 -7.07 -28.31
N ALA A 314 -10.35 -6.94 -27.47
CA ALA A 314 -11.35 -7.98 -27.27
C ALA A 314 -12.14 -8.33 -28.55
N GLN A 315 -12.31 -7.37 -29.46
CA GLN A 315 -12.91 -7.64 -30.81
C GLN A 315 -11.97 -8.42 -31.72
N LYS A 316 -10.67 -8.40 -31.48
CA LYS A 316 -9.64 -9.00 -32.36
C LYS A 316 -9.09 -10.33 -31.81
N GLY A 317 -9.39 -10.67 -30.57
CA GLY A 317 -8.93 -11.90 -29.94
C GLY A 317 -9.18 -11.90 -28.44
N THR A 318 -8.75 -12.97 -27.78
CA THR A 318 -8.94 -13.14 -26.34
C THR A 318 -8.01 -12.23 -25.55
N VAL A 319 -8.59 -11.48 -24.61
CA VAL A 319 -7.85 -10.67 -23.63
C VAL A 319 -7.89 -11.35 -22.26
N VAL A 320 -6.72 -11.51 -21.64
CA VAL A 320 -6.60 -11.99 -20.25
C VAL A 320 -5.77 -11.02 -19.43
N GLY A 321 -5.88 -11.09 -18.10
CA GLY A 321 -5.03 -10.29 -17.21
C GLY A 321 -3.84 -11.09 -16.64
N LEU A 322 -2.71 -10.43 -16.37
CA LEU A 322 -1.55 -10.99 -15.70
C LEU A 322 -1.38 -10.36 -14.32
N GLY A 323 -1.52 -11.18 -13.29
CA GLY A 323 -1.51 -10.81 -11.88
C GLY A 323 -2.86 -10.29 -11.38
N SER A 324 -3.08 -10.42 -10.09
CA SER A 324 -4.29 -9.93 -9.41
C SER A 324 -3.92 -9.17 -8.12
N PRO A 325 -3.03 -8.14 -8.17
CA PRO A 325 -2.71 -7.33 -7.00
C PRO A 325 -3.93 -6.48 -6.58
N ALA A 326 -3.95 -5.99 -5.34
CA ALA A 326 -5.04 -5.14 -4.83
C ALA A 326 -5.36 -3.97 -5.78
N ARG A 327 -4.33 -3.29 -6.28
CA ARG A 327 -4.44 -2.17 -7.21
C ARG A 327 -5.11 -2.53 -8.55
N ALA A 328 -5.02 -3.79 -8.97
CA ALA A 328 -5.70 -4.25 -10.19
C ALA A 328 -7.22 -4.10 -10.07
N ASN A 329 -7.78 -4.47 -8.91
CA ASN A 329 -9.22 -4.36 -8.69
C ASN A 329 -9.71 -2.90 -8.66
N THR A 330 -8.89 -1.96 -8.21
CA THR A 330 -9.19 -0.52 -8.35
C THR A 330 -9.21 -0.10 -9.83
N LEU A 331 -8.18 -0.50 -10.60
CA LEU A 331 -8.12 -0.16 -12.02
C LEU A 331 -9.32 -0.70 -12.77
N LEU A 332 -9.59 -2.01 -12.62
CA LEU A 332 -10.69 -2.70 -13.29
C LEU A 332 -12.05 -2.12 -12.87
N GLY A 333 -12.29 -1.93 -11.57
CA GLY A 333 -13.53 -1.33 -11.06
C GLY A 333 -13.72 0.12 -11.51
N PHE A 334 -12.66 0.94 -11.50
CA PHE A 334 -12.75 2.33 -11.98
C PHE A 334 -12.98 2.43 -13.48
N THR A 335 -12.40 1.53 -14.27
CA THR A 335 -12.58 1.49 -15.73
C THR A 335 -13.84 0.72 -16.16
N HIS A 336 -14.48 -0.03 -15.25
CA HIS A 336 -15.56 -0.97 -15.58
C HIS A 336 -15.14 -2.02 -16.64
N ILE A 337 -13.86 -2.39 -16.63
CA ILE A 337 -13.35 -3.51 -17.41
C ILE A 337 -13.60 -4.78 -16.59
N ASP A 338 -14.48 -5.62 -17.04
CA ASP A 338 -15.01 -6.79 -16.34
C ASP A 338 -14.84 -8.11 -17.13
N LYS A 339 -15.55 -9.14 -16.67
CA LYS A 339 -15.55 -10.47 -17.30
C LYS A 339 -16.01 -10.52 -18.76
N ASP A 340 -16.69 -9.48 -19.26
CA ASP A 340 -17.15 -9.42 -20.65
C ASP A 340 -16.03 -8.97 -21.59
N LEU A 341 -14.99 -8.31 -21.05
CA LEU A 341 -13.80 -7.87 -21.78
C LEU A 341 -12.55 -8.70 -21.47
N ILE A 342 -12.45 -9.29 -20.26
CA ILE A 342 -11.30 -10.08 -19.83
C ILE A 342 -11.76 -11.47 -19.42
N ALA A 343 -11.26 -12.50 -20.11
CA ALA A 343 -11.70 -13.88 -19.88
C ALA A 343 -11.30 -14.41 -18.48
N TYR A 344 -10.10 -14.08 -17.99
CA TYR A 344 -9.61 -14.44 -16.66
C TYR A 344 -8.36 -13.63 -16.28
N LEU A 345 -8.00 -13.66 -14.98
CA LEU A 345 -6.72 -13.17 -14.46
C LEU A 345 -5.82 -14.36 -14.12
N GLY A 346 -4.64 -14.43 -14.74
CA GLY A 346 -3.60 -15.40 -14.39
C GLY A 346 -2.81 -14.92 -13.17
N GLU A 347 -2.91 -15.63 -12.05
CA GLU A 347 -2.22 -15.31 -10.80
C GLU A 347 -1.14 -16.36 -10.51
N LYS A 348 -0.09 -15.97 -9.78
CA LYS A 348 1.02 -16.83 -9.42
C LYS A 348 0.55 -18.13 -8.76
N SER A 349 1.10 -19.28 -9.20
CA SER A 349 0.79 -20.59 -8.65
C SER A 349 0.88 -20.61 -7.12
N GLY A 350 -0.10 -21.21 -6.46
CA GLY A 350 -0.21 -21.28 -5.00
C GLY A 350 -0.86 -20.05 -4.34
N SER A 351 -1.29 -19.05 -5.10
CA SER A 351 -2.05 -17.93 -4.56
C SER A 351 -3.42 -18.38 -4.06
N PRO A 352 -3.86 -17.95 -2.85
CA PRO A 352 -5.18 -18.27 -2.31
C PRO A 352 -6.33 -17.63 -3.10
N LYS A 353 -6.06 -16.78 -4.07
CA LYS A 353 -7.05 -16.14 -4.94
C LYS A 353 -7.48 -17.03 -6.10
N ILE A 354 -6.71 -18.07 -6.43
CA ILE A 354 -7.04 -19.00 -7.51
C ILE A 354 -8.34 -19.74 -7.20
N GLY A 355 -9.26 -19.75 -8.16
CA GLY A 355 -10.60 -20.31 -8.04
C GLY A 355 -11.66 -19.32 -7.53
N LEU A 356 -11.26 -18.11 -7.17
CA LEU A 356 -12.16 -17.03 -6.78
C LEU A 356 -12.40 -16.06 -7.96
N LEU A 357 -13.29 -15.08 -7.74
CA LEU A 357 -13.59 -14.02 -8.71
C LEU A 357 -13.22 -12.66 -8.12
N THR A 358 -12.82 -11.74 -8.99
CA THR A 358 -12.49 -10.37 -8.58
C THR A 358 -13.72 -9.63 -8.05
N PRO A 359 -13.58 -8.80 -7.00
CA PRO A 359 -14.68 -7.99 -6.49
C PRO A 359 -15.13 -6.97 -7.55
N GLY A 360 -16.44 -6.79 -7.68
CA GLY A 360 -17.10 -5.81 -8.55
C GLY A 360 -17.04 -6.12 -10.04
N THR A 361 -16.01 -6.78 -10.53
CA THR A 361 -15.81 -7.06 -11.96
C THR A 361 -16.00 -8.54 -12.31
N HIS A 362 -16.04 -9.41 -11.30
CA HIS A 362 -16.35 -10.84 -11.39
C HIS A 362 -15.48 -11.64 -12.37
N ILE A 363 -14.26 -11.18 -12.64
CA ILE A 363 -13.31 -11.86 -13.52
C ILE A 363 -12.76 -13.08 -12.77
N PRO A 364 -12.77 -14.29 -13.37
CA PRO A 364 -12.19 -15.49 -12.74
C PRO A 364 -10.68 -15.35 -12.53
N VAL A 365 -10.18 -15.75 -11.36
CA VAL A 365 -8.75 -15.84 -11.07
C VAL A 365 -8.29 -17.28 -11.20
N VAL A 366 -7.29 -17.53 -12.05
CA VAL A 366 -6.77 -18.86 -12.37
C VAL A 366 -5.24 -18.90 -12.19
N ASP A 367 -4.64 -20.08 -12.24
CA ASP A 367 -3.18 -20.21 -12.25
C ASP A 367 -2.59 -19.59 -13.53
N GLU A 368 -1.52 -18.79 -13.40
CA GLU A 368 -0.85 -18.11 -14.52
C GLU A 368 -0.34 -19.07 -15.62
N LYS A 369 -0.14 -20.36 -15.29
CA LYS A 369 0.23 -21.40 -16.26
C LYS A 369 -0.77 -21.52 -17.42
N LYS A 370 -2.04 -21.21 -17.17
CA LYS A 370 -3.09 -21.22 -18.18
C LYS A 370 -2.79 -20.26 -19.34
N ILE A 371 -2.15 -19.11 -19.07
CA ILE A 371 -1.73 -18.16 -20.12
C ILE A 371 -0.77 -18.83 -21.12
N PHE A 372 0.16 -19.66 -20.62
CA PHE A 372 1.12 -20.35 -21.48
C PHE A 372 0.51 -21.54 -22.23
N GLN A 373 -0.52 -22.16 -21.68
CA GLN A 373 -1.24 -23.26 -22.33
C GLN A 373 -2.16 -22.78 -23.46
N GLU A 374 -2.88 -21.68 -23.23
CA GLU A 374 -3.90 -21.17 -24.15
C GLU A 374 -3.33 -20.16 -25.15
N GLN A 375 -2.21 -19.50 -24.85
CA GLN A 375 -1.58 -18.49 -25.73
C GLN A 375 -2.57 -17.41 -26.21
N PRO A 376 -3.30 -16.71 -25.30
CA PRO A 376 -4.27 -15.70 -25.70
C PRO A 376 -3.60 -14.58 -26.50
N GLU A 377 -4.34 -13.90 -27.39
CA GLU A 377 -3.80 -12.85 -28.25
C GLU A 377 -3.27 -11.65 -27.47
N TYR A 378 -3.92 -11.33 -26.31
CA TYR A 378 -3.56 -10.16 -25.51
C TYR A 378 -3.50 -10.46 -24.03
N VAL A 379 -2.46 -9.93 -23.37
CA VAL A 379 -2.29 -9.98 -21.91
C VAL A 379 -2.24 -8.56 -21.34
N LEU A 380 -3.25 -8.17 -20.56
CA LEU A 380 -3.25 -6.93 -19.79
C LEU A 380 -2.38 -7.12 -18.53
N VAL A 381 -1.29 -6.38 -18.45
CA VAL A 381 -0.32 -6.48 -17.32
C VAL A 381 -0.80 -5.65 -16.15
N LEU A 382 -1.45 -6.29 -15.17
CA LEU A 382 -2.06 -5.59 -14.02
C LEU A 382 -1.03 -5.20 -12.94
N SER A 383 0.12 -5.87 -12.89
CA SER A 383 1.28 -5.43 -12.08
C SER A 383 2.21 -4.52 -12.90
N TRP A 384 1.65 -3.57 -13.61
CA TRP A 384 2.29 -2.72 -14.63
C TRP A 384 3.47 -1.88 -14.11
N HIS A 385 3.53 -1.57 -12.80
CA HIS A 385 4.65 -0.83 -12.18
C HIS A 385 6.00 -1.58 -12.24
N ILE A 386 5.95 -2.90 -12.49
CA ILE A 386 7.09 -3.76 -12.85
C ILE A 386 6.86 -4.39 -14.23
N GLY A 387 6.04 -3.76 -15.06
CA GLY A 387 5.50 -4.34 -16.30
C GLY A 387 6.57 -4.72 -17.31
N GLU A 388 7.60 -3.90 -17.49
CA GLU A 388 8.68 -4.20 -18.44
C GLU A 388 9.48 -5.45 -18.02
N GLU A 389 9.77 -5.61 -16.71
CA GLU A 389 10.41 -6.82 -16.17
C GLU A 389 9.51 -8.05 -16.36
N LEU A 390 8.21 -7.90 -16.08
CA LEU A 390 7.24 -8.99 -16.26
C LEU A 390 7.11 -9.39 -17.73
N VAL A 391 6.97 -8.44 -18.64
CA VAL A 391 6.88 -8.67 -20.08
C VAL A 391 8.10 -9.48 -20.55
N LYS A 392 9.32 -9.05 -20.18
CA LYS A 392 10.54 -9.77 -20.52
C LYS A 392 10.55 -11.21 -19.99
N LYS A 393 10.15 -11.40 -18.73
CA LYS A 393 10.07 -12.72 -18.10
C LYS A 393 9.04 -13.62 -18.80
N ILE A 394 7.84 -13.10 -19.08
CA ILE A 394 6.75 -13.87 -19.66
C ILE A 394 7.07 -14.27 -21.11
N LYS A 395 7.74 -13.40 -21.89
CA LYS A 395 8.30 -13.74 -23.20
C LYS A 395 9.31 -14.89 -23.13
N GLN A 396 10.25 -14.82 -22.16
CA GLN A 396 11.24 -15.88 -21.95
C GLN A 396 10.61 -17.23 -21.57
N LEU A 397 9.43 -17.19 -20.93
CA LEU A 397 8.64 -18.39 -20.60
C LEU A 397 7.82 -18.92 -21.78
N GLY A 398 7.90 -18.30 -22.97
CA GLY A 398 7.32 -18.80 -24.20
C GLY A 398 5.95 -18.23 -24.59
N TYR A 399 5.50 -17.16 -23.94
CA TYR A 399 4.27 -16.47 -24.40
C TYR A 399 4.55 -15.68 -25.69
N LYS A 400 3.65 -15.84 -26.70
CA LYS A 400 3.83 -15.31 -28.06
C LYS A 400 2.89 -14.16 -28.40
N GLY A 401 1.84 -13.93 -27.62
CA GLY A 401 0.87 -12.86 -27.85
C GLY A 401 1.37 -11.46 -27.46
N LYS A 402 0.51 -10.47 -27.55
CA LYS A 402 0.81 -9.06 -27.29
C LYS A 402 0.50 -8.70 -25.83
N PHE A 403 1.21 -7.70 -25.30
CA PHE A 403 0.95 -7.19 -23.97
C PHE A 403 0.29 -5.82 -24.02
N ILE A 404 -0.65 -5.57 -23.11
CA ILE A 404 -1.25 -4.26 -22.87
C ILE A 404 -0.70 -3.73 -21.55
N LEU A 405 0.02 -2.60 -21.60
CA LEU A 405 0.37 -1.85 -20.38
C LEU A 405 -0.69 -0.78 -20.13
N PRO A 406 -1.38 -0.79 -18.97
CA PRO A 406 -2.53 0.09 -18.74
C PRO A 406 -2.16 1.54 -18.42
N LEU A 407 -1.01 1.76 -17.75
CA LEU A 407 -0.61 3.07 -17.21
C LEU A 407 0.89 3.32 -17.44
N PRO A 408 1.36 4.58 -17.40
CA PRO A 408 0.60 5.84 -17.26
C PRO A 408 -0.23 6.21 -18.49
N LYS A 409 0.10 5.66 -19.64
CA LYS A 409 -0.62 5.78 -20.91
C LYS A 409 -0.83 4.37 -21.47
N PRO A 410 -2.08 3.97 -21.73
CA PRO A 410 -2.39 2.65 -22.29
C PRO A 410 -1.66 2.43 -23.61
N ARG A 411 -1.00 1.28 -23.76
CA ARG A 411 -0.27 0.93 -24.98
C ARG A 411 -0.10 -0.57 -25.13
N ILE A 412 0.02 -1.00 -26.39
CA ILE A 412 0.38 -2.38 -26.75
C ILE A 412 1.90 -2.47 -26.88
N ILE A 413 2.47 -3.56 -26.36
CA ILE A 413 3.83 -4.00 -26.61
C ILE A 413 3.73 -5.28 -27.45
N SER A 414 4.24 -5.24 -28.69
CA SER A 414 4.39 -6.41 -29.54
C SER A 414 5.62 -7.23 -29.14
N ASN A 415 5.62 -8.48 -29.53
CA ASN A 415 6.79 -9.37 -29.39
C ASN A 415 7.94 -8.93 -30.28
#